data_4f555904d3a71943c7bef45b6ff126b1
#
_entry.id   4f555904d3a71943c7bef45b6ff126b1
#
_cell.length_a   1.000
_cell.length_b   1.000
_cell.length_c   1.000
_cell.angle_alpha   90.00
_cell.angle_beta   90.00
_cell.angle_gamma   90.00
#
_symmetry.space_group_name_H-M   'P 1'
#
loop_
_entity.id
_entity.type
_entity.pdbx_description
1 polymer ?
#
loop_
_entity_poly.entity_id
_entity_poly.type
_entity_poly.pdbx_seq_one_letter_code
_entity_poly.pdbx_strand_id
1 'polypeptide(L)'
;MMRRTSVLVAVVAAVLLAVATGGTALGSSATTSRAASVAAASAAATAGCGKTPTLRSGAQSIQSGGQTRSFILRIPDNYNNTNPYRLIFGFHWNGGTANDVDSGGTSGFTWSYYGLRQLANNTAIFVAPQGLNNGWANSGGQDLTFVDDMIRLIEADLCVDTTQLFAGGFSYGGGMSYALACARATVFRAVAVYSGAQLSGCSGGTQPIAYIGLHGLRDNVLNISLGRSLRDTFVRNNGCTAQNPPEPAQGSLTHVVTAYSGCRSGYPVVWAAFDGGHTPGPVDGSTADDGARTWTKAVVWNFFNQFQSTNDTTPPTAPGTPAVSNVTATSATLTWTASTDQGGSGLAGYNVYREQGATDPLLGQSTTNSITLTGLTAETQYQVYVRARDGAGNLSANSAFVTFTTASTGGDTTPPTAPAGLAASGTTAGSTNLSWTASTDDVGVTGYDILRAPGATGGTFAQVGTSATTSYSDTGLTPSTTYRYQVRARDAAGNLSPVSDTVQVTTSGTTTGACSATPTVQTQWGTGYVIQPLTITNTSTSTITNWTVTFTLPAGHTLTGSWNATVTTSGQTVTARSVSHNGTLAPGASTTSFGFQASRPDGNTALPSGYTCTSA
;
A
#
# COMPACT_ATOMS: atom_id res chain seq x y z
N MET A 1 -45.07 -51.27 21.89
CA MET A 1 -44.72 -52.71 21.85
C MET A 1 -43.24 -52.78 21.64
N MET A 2 -42.47 -53.02 22.66
CA MET A 2 -41.87 -54.32 23.02
C MET A 2 -40.85 -54.73 21.95
N ARG A 3 -39.60 -55.07 22.15
CA ARG A 3 -38.77 -55.44 23.31
C ARG A 3 -37.35 -55.63 22.73
N ARG A 4 -36.29 -55.10 23.39
CA ARG A 4 -35.34 -55.84 24.22
C ARG A 4 -34.43 -56.79 23.43
N THR A 5 -33.20 -56.76 23.56
CA THR A 5 -32.08 -56.99 24.52
C THR A 5 -31.15 -58.04 23.85
N SER A 6 -29.88 -58.18 24.02
CA SER A 6 -28.84 -58.03 25.04
C SER A 6 -27.52 -58.49 24.41
N VAL A 7 -26.40 -57.86 24.70
CA VAL A 7 -25.24 -58.25 25.52
C VAL A 7 -24.81 -59.73 25.45
N LEU A 8 -23.56 -60.01 25.09
CA LEU A 8 -22.64 -60.76 25.97
C LEU A 8 -21.15 -60.63 25.60
N VAL A 9 -20.40 -60.44 26.61
CA VAL A 9 -18.96 -60.40 26.85
C VAL A 9 -18.42 -61.83 26.99
N ALA A 10 -17.17 -62.10 26.59
CA ALA A 10 -16.27 -63.04 27.27
C ALA A 10 -14.85 -62.94 26.72
N VAL A 11 -14.02 -62.76 27.47
CA VAL A 11 -12.73 -62.81 28.14
C VAL A 11 -12.10 -64.22 28.18
N VAL A 12 -10.74 -64.20 28.33
CA VAL A 12 -9.81 -65.27 28.81
C VAL A 12 -9.01 -65.95 27.69
N ALA A 13 -7.72 -66.12 27.74
CA ALA A 13 -6.55 -65.87 28.54
C ALA A 13 -5.36 -66.60 27.87
N ALA A 14 -4.19 -66.19 28.19
CA ALA A 14 -2.86 -66.59 27.74
C ALA A 14 -2.50 -68.08 27.91
N VAL A 15 -1.57 -68.58 27.06
CA VAL A 15 -0.48 -69.46 27.45
C VAL A 15 0.77 -69.19 26.63
N LEU A 16 1.89 -68.98 27.29
CA LEU A 16 3.25 -68.94 26.76
C LEU A 16 3.74 -70.36 26.41
N LEU A 17 4.45 -70.49 25.29
CA LEU A 17 5.58 -71.40 25.23
C LEU A 17 6.61 -70.94 24.20
N ALA A 18 7.86 -70.76 24.66
CA ALA A 18 9.00 -70.42 23.85
C ALA A 18 9.66 -71.68 23.26
N VAL A 19 10.02 -71.68 21.98
CA VAL A 19 11.17 -72.43 21.47
C VAL A 19 11.82 -71.61 20.35
N ALA A 20 13.11 -71.39 20.49
CA ALA A 20 13.98 -70.72 19.54
C ALA A 20 14.37 -71.67 18.39
N THR A 21 14.47 -71.15 17.17
CA THR A 21 15.63 -71.32 16.29
C THR A 21 15.38 -70.64 14.93
N GLY A 22 16.37 -69.89 14.43
CA GLY A 22 16.72 -69.81 13.03
C GLY A 22 16.07 -68.67 12.21
N GLY A 23 16.79 -67.62 12.13
CA GLY A 23 16.83 -66.48 11.27
C GLY A 23 16.14 -66.48 9.89
N THR A 24 15.50 -65.39 9.62
CA THR A 24 15.67 -64.52 8.46
C THR A 24 14.87 -63.26 8.73
N ALA A 25 15.58 -62.12 8.72
CA ALA A 25 14.99 -60.80 8.88
C ALA A 25 14.16 -60.45 7.63
N LEU A 26 12.83 -60.35 7.80
CA LEU A 26 11.97 -59.62 6.87
C LEU A 26 11.70 -58.26 7.45
N GLY A 27 12.35 -57.24 6.86
CA GLY A 27 12.18 -55.87 7.20
C GLY A 27 10.73 -55.39 7.03
N SER A 28 10.13 -54.96 8.13
CA SER A 28 8.87 -54.23 8.11
C SER A 28 9.15 -52.83 7.54
N SER A 29 8.75 -52.60 6.29
CA SER A 29 8.79 -51.28 5.65
C SER A 29 7.73 -50.39 6.31
N ALA A 30 8.15 -49.61 7.28
CA ALA A 30 7.38 -48.46 7.66
C ALA A 30 7.37 -47.47 6.49
N THR A 31 6.26 -47.36 5.78
CA THR A 31 6.02 -46.31 4.80
C THR A 31 5.89 -44.96 5.53
N THR A 32 7.03 -44.36 5.81
CA THR A 32 7.07 -42.91 6.05
C THR A 32 6.75 -42.25 4.71
N SER A 33 5.58 -41.63 4.61
CA SER A 33 5.25 -40.74 3.51
C SER A 33 6.23 -39.54 3.60
N ARG A 34 7.32 -39.68 2.89
CA ARG A 34 8.25 -38.60 2.61
C ARG A 34 7.49 -37.63 1.71
N ALA A 35 6.99 -36.51 2.30
CA ALA A 35 6.58 -35.37 1.50
C ALA A 35 7.76 -35.06 0.59
N ALA A 36 7.59 -35.26 -0.70
CA ALA A 36 8.54 -34.86 -1.70
C ALA A 36 8.63 -33.33 -1.61
N SER A 37 9.69 -32.84 -0.97
CA SER A 37 10.14 -31.49 -1.18
C SER A 37 10.42 -31.40 -2.68
N VAL A 38 9.59 -30.66 -3.40
CA VAL A 38 9.92 -30.23 -4.77
C VAL A 38 11.20 -29.41 -4.59
N ALA A 39 12.35 -30.00 -4.91
CA ALA A 39 13.60 -29.28 -5.00
C ALA A 39 13.33 -28.15 -5.99
N ALA A 40 13.40 -26.91 -5.54
CA ALA A 40 13.49 -25.76 -6.41
C ALA A 40 14.66 -26.05 -7.35
N ALA A 41 14.39 -26.06 -8.65
CA ALA A 41 15.45 -26.20 -9.64
C ALA A 41 16.47 -25.09 -9.33
N SER A 42 17.70 -25.47 -9.04
CA SER A 42 18.79 -24.49 -8.90
C SER A 42 18.87 -23.76 -10.22
N ALA A 43 18.70 -22.43 -10.20
CA ALA A 43 18.84 -21.63 -11.40
C ALA A 43 20.25 -21.89 -11.95
N ALA A 44 20.31 -22.36 -13.18
CA ALA A 44 21.57 -22.49 -13.87
C ALA A 44 22.02 -21.09 -14.29
N ALA A 45 23.23 -20.69 -13.92
CA ALA A 45 23.85 -19.48 -14.45
C ALA A 45 23.84 -19.59 -15.98
N THR A 46 23.32 -18.55 -16.66
CA THR A 46 23.26 -18.56 -18.13
C THR A 46 24.66 -18.51 -18.74
N ALA A 47 24.76 -18.93 -19.99
CA ALA A 47 26.05 -18.95 -20.70
C ALA A 47 26.71 -17.58 -20.81
N GLY A 48 25.95 -16.50 -20.62
CA GLY A 48 26.44 -15.12 -20.58
C GLY A 48 27.13 -14.71 -19.29
N CYS A 49 26.93 -15.48 -18.20
CA CYS A 49 27.57 -15.15 -16.92
C CYS A 49 29.09 -15.30 -17.01
N GLY A 50 29.81 -14.29 -16.50
CA GLY A 50 31.30 -14.22 -16.57
C GLY A 50 31.85 -13.75 -17.91
N LYS A 51 31.04 -13.61 -18.97
CA LYS A 51 31.48 -13.11 -20.28
C LYS A 51 31.48 -11.59 -20.34
N THR A 52 32.38 -11.04 -21.17
CA THR A 52 32.25 -9.63 -21.59
C THR A 52 31.09 -9.51 -22.58
N PRO A 53 30.05 -8.71 -22.27
CA PRO A 53 28.88 -8.61 -23.14
C PRO A 53 29.20 -7.99 -24.50
N THR A 54 28.63 -8.55 -25.56
CA THR A 54 28.62 -7.95 -26.90
C THR A 54 27.34 -7.13 -27.15
N LEU A 55 26.22 -7.52 -26.54
CA LEU A 55 24.98 -6.74 -26.56
C LEU A 55 25.15 -5.40 -25.83
N ARG A 56 24.46 -4.39 -26.31
CA ARG A 56 24.44 -3.05 -25.72
C ARG A 56 22.98 -2.58 -25.56
N SER A 57 22.78 -1.67 -24.61
CA SER A 57 21.47 -0.99 -24.49
C SER A 57 21.15 -0.24 -25.79
N GLY A 58 19.90 -0.35 -26.24
CA GLY A 58 19.40 0.28 -27.44
C GLY A 58 18.66 -0.67 -28.38
N ALA A 59 18.42 -0.23 -29.60
CA ALA A 59 17.74 -1.00 -30.62
C ALA A 59 18.59 -2.20 -31.07
N GLN A 60 17.93 -3.36 -31.14
CA GLN A 60 18.50 -4.63 -31.57
C GLN A 60 17.66 -5.21 -32.71
N SER A 61 18.24 -6.09 -33.50
CA SER A 61 17.52 -6.89 -34.49
C SER A 61 17.97 -8.34 -34.46
N ILE A 62 17.06 -9.26 -34.78
CA ILE A 62 17.27 -10.70 -34.71
C ILE A 62 16.49 -11.39 -35.85
N GLN A 63 17.01 -12.48 -36.38
CA GLN A 63 16.24 -13.37 -37.24
C GLN A 63 15.37 -14.26 -36.38
N SER A 64 14.05 -14.22 -36.60
CA SER A 64 13.08 -15.04 -35.88
C SER A 64 11.96 -15.50 -36.82
N GLY A 65 11.71 -16.79 -36.87
CA GLY A 65 10.69 -17.36 -37.75
C GLY A 65 10.89 -17.04 -39.23
N GLY A 66 12.13 -16.86 -39.69
CA GLY A 66 12.47 -16.49 -41.07
C GLY A 66 12.28 -15.01 -41.41
N GLN A 67 12.03 -14.16 -40.43
CA GLN A 67 11.87 -12.70 -40.57
C GLN A 67 12.84 -11.93 -39.69
N THR A 68 13.24 -10.73 -40.14
CA THR A 68 13.98 -9.80 -39.27
C THR A 68 13.00 -9.13 -38.32
N ARG A 69 13.19 -9.32 -37.01
CA ARG A 69 12.39 -8.71 -35.95
C ARG A 69 13.28 -7.77 -35.14
N SER A 70 12.73 -6.73 -34.57
CA SER A 70 13.45 -5.75 -33.77
C SER A 70 12.90 -5.66 -32.35
N PHE A 71 13.77 -5.25 -31.42
CA PHE A 71 13.41 -4.99 -30.02
C PHE A 71 14.35 -3.93 -29.44
N ILE A 72 13.99 -3.34 -28.32
CA ILE A 72 14.87 -2.46 -27.55
C ILE A 72 15.31 -3.22 -26.30
N LEU A 73 16.61 -3.23 -26.07
CA LEU A 73 17.25 -3.83 -24.90
C LEU A 73 17.72 -2.72 -23.95
N ARG A 74 17.51 -2.89 -22.64
CA ARG A 74 18.10 -2.04 -21.62
C ARG A 74 18.84 -2.91 -20.61
N ILE A 75 20.13 -2.74 -20.57
CA ILE A 75 21.06 -3.38 -19.63
C ILE A 75 21.30 -2.37 -18.51
N PRO A 76 21.36 -2.79 -17.22
CA PRO A 76 21.72 -1.91 -16.11
C PRO A 76 23.00 -1.11 -16.37
N ASP A 77 23.05 0.17 -16.00
CA ASP A 77 24.23 1.01 -16.18
C ASP A 77 25.44 0.51 -15.39
N ASN A 78 25.17 -0.13 -14.25
CA ASN A 78 26.14 -0.77 -13.37
C ASN A 78 26.23 -2.31 -13.59
N TYR A 79 25.94 -2.80 -14.80
CA TYR A 79 25.88 -4.22 -15.09
C TYR A 79 27.18 -4.95 -14.69
N ASN A 80 27.00 -6.02 -13.92
CA ASN A 80 28.06 -6.93 -13.52
C ASN A 80 27.78 -8.32 -14.15
N ASN A 81 28.67 -8.80 -14.98
CA ASN A 81 28.51 -10.06 -15.71
C ASN A 81 28.58 -11.33 -14.83
N THR A 82 28.91 -11.20 -13.54
CA THR A 82 28.84 -12.31 -12.57
C THR A 82 27.56 -12.30 -11.73
N ASN A 83 26.77 -11.24 -11.83
CA ASN A 83 25.50 -11.12 -11.12
C ASN A 83 24.33 -11.51 -12.02
N PRO A 84 23.53 -12.55 -11.69
CA PRO A 84 22.37 -12.93 -12.46
C PRO A 84 21.23 -11.89 -12.31
N TYR A 85 20.82 -11.27 -13.42
CA TYR A 85 19.78 -10.25 -13.45
C TYR A 85 18.41 -10.82 -13.80
N ARG A 86 17.36 -10.23 -13.26
CA ARG A 86 15.99 -10.42 -13.73
C ARG A 86 15.87 -9.98 -15.19
N LEU A 87 15.03 -10.68 -15.97
CA LEU A 87 14.73 -10.33 -17.37
C LEU A 87 13.24 -9.99 -17.49
N ILE A 88 12.93 -8.75 -17.83
CA ILE A 88 11.56 -8.23 -17.84
C ILE A 88 11.18 -7.77 -19.24
N PHE A 89 10.12 -8.38 -19.81
CA PHE A 89 9.56 -8.04 -21.11
C PHE A 89 8.38 -7.08 -20.94
N GLY A 90 8.39 -5.96 -21.69
CA GLY A 90 7.29 -5.02 -21.81
C GLY A 90 6.69 -5.04 -23.22
N PHE A 91 5.40 -5.39 -23.35
CA PHE A 91 4.70 -5.51 -24.64
C PHE A 91 3.81 -4.30 -24.87
N HIS A 92 3.97 -3.63 -26.03
CA HIS A 92 3.17 -2.49 -26.42
C HIS A 92 1.72 -2.88 -26.79
N TRP A 93 0.82 -1.91 -26.79
CA TRP A 93 -0.59 -2.04 -27.17
C TRP A 93 -0.78 -2.05 -28.71
N ASN A 94 -2.00 -2.24 -29.17
CA ASN A 94 -2.33 -2.18 -30.59
C ASN A 94 -2.04 -0.76 -31.17
N GLY A 95 -1.23 -0.69 -32.20
CA GLY A 95 -0.74 0.56 -32.79
C GLY A 95 0.43 1.21 -32.05
N GLY A 96 0.79 0.73 -30.84
CA GLY A 96 1.99 1.16 -30.12
C GLY A 96 3.27 0.54 -30.67
N THR A 97 4.41 0.93 -30.12
CA THR A 97 5.75 0.51 -30.54
C THR A 97 6.61 0.10 -29.35
N ALA A 98 7.71 -0.62 -29.63
CA ALA A 98 8.75 -0.88 -28.65
C ALA A 98 9.30 0.42 -28.03
N ASN A 99 9.39 1.49 -28.81
CA ASN A 99 9.86 2.79 -28.32
C ASN A 99 8.89 3.43 -27.32
N ASP A 100 7.58 3.26 -27.49
CA ASP A 100 6.60 3.80 -26.54
C ASP A 100 6.74 3.12 -25.16
N VAL A 101 6.98 1.81 -25.14
CA VAL A 101 7.26 1.07 -23.90
C VAL A 101 8.58 1.48 -23.29
N ASP A 102 9.63 1.58 -24.08
CA ASP A 102 10.97 1.90 -23.61
C ASP A 102 11.08 3.34 -23.10
N SER A 103 10.54 4.31 -23.83
CA SER A 103 10.60 5.73 -23.47
C SER A 103 9.60 6.10 -22.34
N GLY A 104 8.51 5.34 -22.20
CA GLY A 104 7.39 5.68 -21.33
C GLY A 104 6.44 6.75 -21.93
N GLY A 105 6.56 7.02 -23.23
CA GLY A 105 5.72 7.98 -23.95
C GLY A 105 5.77 9.39 -23.33
N THR A 106 4.62 10.02 -23.18
CA THR A 106 4.50 11.38 -22.61
C THR A 106 4.87 11.47 -21.12
N SER A 107 4.81 10.36 -20.38
CA SER A 107 5.22 10.30 -18.96
C SER A 107 6.73 10.07 -18.78
N GLY A 108 7.47 9.83 -19.87
CA GLY A 108 8.92 9.68 -19.87
C GLY A 108 9.43 8.52 -19.03
N PHE A 109 10.66 8.63 -18.54
CA PHE A 109 11.34 7.57 -17.80
C PHE A 109 10.54 7.01 -16.60
N THR A 110 9.71 7.83 -15.97
CA THR A 110 8.88 7.39 -14.82
C THR A 110 7.85 6.33 -15.19
N TRP A 111 7.54 6.18 -16.49
CA TRP A 111 6.62 5.19 -17.04
C TRP A 111 7.30 4.17 -17.98
N SER A 112 8.59 4.28 -18.21
CA SER A 112 9.37 3.32 -18.99
C SER A 112 9.11 1.90 -18.50
N TYR A 113 8.70 0.99 -19.39
CA TYR A 113 8.25 -0.38 -19.09
C TYR A 113 7.13 -0.41 -18.04
N TYR A 114 6.10 0.43 -18.22
CA TYR A 114 4.99 0.57 -17.26
C TYR A 114 5.46 0.97 -15.85
N GLY A 115 6.52 1.81 -15.78
CA GLY A 115 7.15 2.29 -14.55
C GLY A 115 8.10 1.31 -13.86
N LEU A 116 8.21 0.08 -14.37
CA LEU A 116 9.02 -0.97 -13.73
C LEU A 116 10.52 -0.68 -13.84
N ARG A 117 10.98 -0.01 -14.92
CA ARG A 117 12.39 0.31 -15.09
C ARG A 117 12.91 1.27 -14.03
N GLN A 118 12.13 2.29 -13.68
CA GLN A 118 12.48 3.21 -12.59
C GLN A 118 12.54 2.49 -11.25
N LEU A 119 11.53 1.64 -10.96
CA LEU A 119 11.43 0.92 -9.68
C LEU A 119 12.49 -0.16 -9.54
N ALA A 120 12.91 -0.77 -10.64
CA ALA A 120 13.99 -1.75 -10.65
C ALA A 120 15.36 -1.15 -10.31
N ASN A 121 15.56 0.15 -10.51
CA ASN A 121 16.77 0.86 -10.14
C ASN A 121 18.06 0.10 -10.49
N ASN A 122 18.23 -0.26 -11.78
CA ASN A 122 19.38 -1.02 -12.30
C ASN A 122 19.54 -2.46 -11.78
N THR A 123 18.47 -3.10 -11.25
CA THR A 123 18.51 -4.50 -10.80
C THR A 123 17.89 -5.48 -11.81
N ALA A 124 17.50 -5.02 -13.00
CA ALA A 124 16.87 -5.85 -14.02
C ALA A 124 17.31 -5.45 -15.45
N ILE A 125 17.34 -6.44 -16.34
CA ILE A 125 17.46 -6.26 -17.79
C ILE A 125 16.04 -6.13 -18.35
N PHE A 126 15.81 -5.14 -19.24
CA PHE A 126 14.50 -4.90 -19.84
C PHE A 126 14.52 -5.10 -21.35
N VAL A 127 13.44 -5.65 -21.88
CA VAL A 127 13.22 -5.92 -23.29
C VAL A 127 11.87 -5.36 -23.72
N ALA A 128 11.86 -4.47 -24.72
CA ALA A 128 10.65 -4.03 -25.39
C ALA A 128 10.65 -4.59 -26.84
N PRO A 129 9.92 -5.69 -27.10
CA PRO A 129 9.81 -6.26 -28.43
C PRO A 129 8.93 -5.39 -29.33
N GLN A 130 9.23 -5.38 -30.65
CA GLN A 130 8.37 -4.76 -31.68
C GLN A 130 7.47 -5.82 -32.30
N GLY A 131 6.18 -5.65 -32.13
CA GLY A 131 5.16 -6.49 -32.76
C GLY A 131 5.02 -6.18 -34.25
N LEU A 132 4.72 -7.21 -35.05
CA LEU A 132 4.43 -7.05 -36.47
C LEU A 132 3.16 -6.22 -36.66
N ASN A 133 3.21 -5.25 -37.57
CA ASN A 133 2.12 -4.30 -37.80
C ASN A 133 1.63 -3.60 -36.52
N ASN A 134 2.56 -3.33 -35.61
CA ASN A 134 2.29 -2.74 -34.29
C ASN A 134 1.22 -3.50 -33.48
N GLY A 135 1.26 -4.82 -33.52
CA GLY A 135 0.32 -5.70 -32.82
C GLY A 135 0.89 -7.08 -32.51
N TRP A 136 0.11 -7.92 -31.87
CA TRP A 136 0.51 -9.24 -31.35
C TRP A 136 -0.49 -10.31 -31.79
N ALA A 137 -0.71 -10.43 -33.11
CA ALA A 137 -1.62 -11.45 -33.65
C ALA A 137 -1.15 -12.88 -33.36
N ASN A 138 0.15 -13.06 -33.16
CA ASN A 138 0.79 -14.34 -32.84
C ASN A 138 0.36 -15.49 -33.75
N SER A 139 0.17 -15.19 -35.05
CA SER A 139 -0.28 -16.16 -36.04
C SER A 139 0.72 -17.33 -36.13
N GLY A 140 0.25 -18.56 -35.95
CA GLY A 140 1.12 -19.73 -35.93
C GLY A 140 2.16 -19.75 -34.80
N GLY A 141 2.05 -18.92 -33.78
CA GLY A 141 3.00 -18.84 -32.67
C GLY A 141 4.24 -18.01 -32.96
N GLN A 142 4.23 -17.19 -34.02
CA GLN A 142 5.39 -16.41 -34.46
C GLN A 142 5.93 -15.44 -33.41
N ASP A 143 5.05 -14.85 -32.58
CA ASP A 143 5.47 -13.89 -31.54
C ASP A 143 6.00 -14.63 -30.28
N LEU A 144 5.48 -15.81 -29.98
CA LEU A 144 6.07 -16.72 -28.95
C LEU A 144 7.48 -17.15 -29.37
N THR A 145 7.67 -17.54 -30.65
CA THR A 145 8.99 -17.88 -31.20
C THR A 145 9.95 -16.69 -31.12
N PHE A 146 9.48 -15.48 -31.40
CA PHE A 146 10.30 -14.28 -31.29
C PHE A 146 10.75 -14.03 -29.85
N VAL A 147 9.89 -14.24 -28.85
CA VAL A 147 10.27 -14.12 -27.44
C VAL A 147 11.30 -15.18 -27.07
N ASP A 148 11.11 -16.43 -27.48
CA ASP A 148 12.07 -17.52 -27.23
C ASP A 148 13.46 -17.21 -27.84
N ASP A 149 13.48 -16.61 -29.04
CA ASP A 149 14.71 -16.22 -29.73
C ASP A 149 15.45 -15.09 -29.02
N MET A 150 14.72 -14.08 -28.52
CA MET A 150 15.28 -13.01 -27.71
C MET A 150 15.86 -13.54 -26.38
N ILE A 151 15.13 -14.43 -25.70
CA ILE A 151 15.62 -15.06 -24.45
C ILE A 151 16.94 -15.78 -24.73
N ARG A 152 16.99 -16.64 -25.76
CA ARG A 152 18.24 -17.35 -26.11
C ARG A 152 19.40 -16.43 -26.44
N LEU A 153 19.16 -15.37 -27.20
CA LEU A 153 20.16 -14.38 -27.54
C LEU A 153 20.71 -13.69 -26.28
N ILE A 154 19.82 -13.24 -25.41
CA ILE A 154 20.18 -12.48 -24.21
C ILE A 154 20.92 -13.39 -23.21
N GLU A 155 20.41 -14.60 -22.95
CA GLU A 155 21.02 -15.56 -22.03
C GLU A 155 22.40 -16.09 -22.50
N ALA A 156 22.65 -16.08 -23.82
CA ALA A 156 23.93 -16.46 -24.38
C ALA A 156 25.04 -15.41 -24.13
N ASP A 157 24.67 -14.15 -23.93
CA ASP A 157 25.58 -12.99 -23.84
C ASP A 157 25.56 -12.28 -22.48
N LEU A 158 24.41 -12.27 -21.80
CA LEU A 158 24.22 -11.60 -20.51
C LEU A 158 23.94 -12.61 -19.39
N CYS A 159 24.34 -12.24 -18.18
CA CYS A 159 24.07 -13.03 -16.98
C CYS A 159 22.64 -12.80 -16.52
N VAL A 160 21.76 -13.78 -16.79
CA VAL A 160 20.34 -13.76 -16.48
C VAL A 160 20.02 -14.81 -15.42
N ASP A 161 19.16 -14.49 -14.48
CA ASP A 161 18.53 -15.47 -13.61
C ASP A 161 17.34 -16.11 -14.32
N THR A 162 17.49 -17.34 -14.80
CA THR A 162 16.44 -18.06 -15.53
C THR A 162 15.20 -18.36 -14.71
N THR A 163 15.23 -18.17 -13.38
CA THR A 163 14.08 -18.28 -12.50
C THR A 163 13.32 -16.95 -12.34
N GLN A 164 13.84 -15.86 -12.93
CA GLN A 164 13.35 -14.49 -12.75
C GLN A 164 13.02 -13.81 -14.09
N LEU A 165 12.30 -14.54 -14.98
CA LEU A 165 11.76 -13.97 -16.22
C LEU A 165 10.33 -13.48 -16.00
N PHE A 166 10.05 -12.23 -16.40
CA PHE A 166 8.75 -11.59 -16.21
C PHE A 166 8.24 -10.99 -17.53
N ALA A 167 6.92 -10.95 -17.69
CA ALA A 167 6.29 -10.31 -18.83
C ALA A 167 5.13 -9.42 -18.38
N GLY A 168 4.98 -8.25 -18.99
CA GLY A 168 3.85 -7.37 -18.77
C GLY A 168 3.49 -6.58 -20.00
N GLY A 169 2.21 -6.18 -20.12
CA GLY A 169 1.76 -5.39 -21.23
C GLY A 169 0.32 -4.92 -21.11
N PHE A 170 0.00 -3.88 -21.86
CA PHE A 170 -1.31 -3.26 -21.88
C PHE A 170 -2.08 -3.64 -23.17
N SER A 171 -3.39 -3.85 -23.03
CA SER A 171 -4.30 -4.10 -24.16
C SER A 171 -3.85 -5.32 -24.99
N TYR A 172 -3.44 -5.14 -26.25
CA TYR A 172 -2.89 -6.22 -27.07
C TYR A 172 -1.59 -6.78 -26.47
N GLY A 173 -0.72 -5.94 -25.87
CA GLY A 173 0.45 -6.39 -25.12
C GLY A 173 0.08 -7.20 -23.88
N GLY A 174 -1.05 -6.89 -23.23
CA GLY A 174 -1.65 -7.72 -22.20
C GLY A 174 -2.08 -9.10 -22.73
N GLY A 175 -2.64 -9.14 -23.93
CA GLY A 175 -2.96 -10.37 -24.66
C GLY A 175 -1.73 -11.22 -24.96
N MET A 176 -0.61 -10.58 -25.35
CA MET A 176 0.67 -11.27 -25.58
C MET A 176 1.26 -11.81 -24.27
N SER A 177 1.22 -11.02 -23.19
CA SER A 177 1.65 -11.48 -21.85
C SER A 177 0.83 -12.69 -21.37
N TYR A 178 -0.48 -12.69 -21.66
CA TYR A 178 -1.35 -13.81 -21.37
C TYR A 178 -1.01 -15.05 -22.23
N ALA A 179 -0.71 -14.86 -23.52
CA ALA A 179 -0.28 -15.95 -24.40
C ALA A 179 1.01 -16.62 -23.90
N LEU A 180 1.95 -15.83 -23.37
CA LEU A 180 3.16 -16.34 -22.69
C LEU A 180 2.81 -17.11 -21.41
N ALA A 181 1.90 -16.62 -20.60
CA ALA A 181 1.43 -17.33 -19.41
C ALA A 181 0.82 -18.70 -19.78
N CYS A 182 0.14 -18.80 -20.92
CA CYS A 182 -0.39 -20.07 -21.41
C CYS A 182 0.70 -21.00 -21.94
N ALA A 183 1.57 -20.50 -22.82
CA ALA A 183 2.47 -21.34 -23.63
C ALA A 183 3.88 -21.48 -23.01
N ARG A 184 4.26 -20.61 -22.07
CA ARG A 184 5.61 -20.52 -21.48
C ARG A 184 5.57 -20.41 -19.94
N ALA A 185 4.57 -21.04 -19.31
CA ALA A 185 4.40 -21.02 -17.85
C ALA A 185 5.60 -21.60 -17.07
N THR A 186 6.42 -22.42 -17.71
CA THR A 186 7.66 -22.97 -17.10
C THR A 186 8.90 -22.13 -17.37
N VAL A 187 8.81 -21.13 -18.25
CA VAL A 187 9.88 -20.20 -18.61
C VAL A 187 9.72 -18.90 -17.83
N PHE A 188 8.51 -18.34 -17.81
CA PHE A 188 8.22 -17.12 -17.09
C PHE A 188 7.82 -17.39 -15.64
N ARG A 189 8.37 -16.60 -14.75
CA ARG A 189 8.06 -16.66 -13.31
C ARG A 189 6.71 -16.06 -13.00
N ALA A 190 6.39 -14.93 -13.64
CA ALA A 190 5.11 -14.25 -13.47
C ALA A 190 4.78 -13.36 -14.68
N VAL A 191 3.49 -13.06 -14.82
CA VAL A 191 3.00 -12.11 -15.83
C VAL A 191 2.08 -11.05 -15.22
N ALA A 192 2.10 -9.84 -15.81
CA ALA A 192 1.20 -8.74 -15.51
C ALA A 192 0.38 -8.37 -16.76
N VAL A 193 -0.94 -8.39 -16.63
CA VAL A 193 -1.88 -8.12 -17.72
C VAL A 193 -2.68 -6.86 -17.39
N TYR A 194 -2.39 -5.77 -18.09
CA TYR A 194 -3.11 -4.50 -17.94
C TYR A 194 -4.23 -4.43 -18.98
N SER A 195 -5.47 -4.40 -18.57
CA SER A 195 -6.67 -4.30 -19.43
C SER A 195 -6.57 -5.18 -20.69
N GLY A 196 -6.14 -6.43 -20.51
CA GLY A 196 -5.94 -7.38 -21.61
C GLY A 196 -7.10 -8.36 -21.78
N ALA A 197 -7.05 -9.10 -22.89
CA ALA A 197 -7.93 -10.21 -23.20
C ALA A 197 -7.14 -11.31 -23.93
N GLN A 198 -7.76 -12.45 -24.26
CA GLN A 198 -7.11 -13.53 -25.02
C GLN A 198 -6.96 -13.17 -26.49
N LEU A 199 -6.17 -12.12 -26.80
CA LEU A 199 -6.02 -11.55 -28.16
C LEU A 199 -4.93 -12.26 -28.97
N SER A 200 -3.91 -12.84 -28.33
CA SER A 200 -2.75 -13.49 -28.96
C SER A 200 -2.81 -15.02 -28.84
N GLY A 201 -3.99 -15.56 -28.55
CA GLY A 201 -4.22 -16.99 -28.31
C GLY A 201 -3.84 -17.46 -26.89
N CYS A 202 -4.06 -18.73 -26.63
CA CYS A 202 -3.66 -19.43 -25.41
C CYS A 202 -3.38 -20.89 -25.75
N SER A 203 -2.17 -21.18 -26.25
CA SER A 203 -1.72 -22.55 -26.47
C SER A 203 -1.26 -23.15 -25.15
N GLY A 204 -1.85 -24.27 -24.74
CA GLY A 204 -1.61 -24.87 -23.41
C GLY A 204 -2.57 -24.34 -22.35
N GLY A 205 -2.16 -23.34 -21.58
CA GLY A 205 -3.00 -22.64 -20.59
C GLY A 205 -3.50 -23.46 -19.41
N THR A 206 -2.84 -24.58 -19.09
CA THR A 206 -3.20 -25.50 -17.99
C THR A 206 -2.16 -25.53 -16.86
N GLN A 207 -0.99 -24.95 -17.12
CA GLN A 207 0.11 -24.92 -16.15
C GLN A 207 -0.04 -23.76 -15.19
N PRO A 208 0.42 -23.89 -13.93
CA PRO A 208 0.44 -22.79 -12.99
C PRO A 208 1.53 -21.78 -13.35
N ILE A 209 1.21 -20.49 -13.21
CA ILE A 209 2.15 -19.37 -13.27
C ILE A 209 1.62 -18.25 -12.38
N ALA A 210 2.49 -17.49 -11.73
CA ALA A 210 2.07 -16.33 -10.96
C ALA A 210 1.45 -15.27 -11.89
N TYR A 211 0.29 -14.76 -11.53
CA TYR A 211 -0.52 -13.90 -12.40
C TYR A 211 -1.06 -12.68 -11.67
N ILE A 212 -0.87 -11.51 -12.24
CA ILE A 212 -1.57 -10.31 -11.83
C ILE A 212 -2.35 -9.71 -13.00
N GLY A 213 -3.64 -9.46 -12.80
CA GLY A 213 -4.52 -8.77 -13.74
C GLY A 213 -4.96 -7.42 -13.18
N LEU A 214 -4.85 -6.37 -14.01
CA LEU A 214 -5.33 -5.03 -13.69
C LEU A 214 -6.37 -4.64 -14.74
N HIS A 215 -7.59 -4.20 -14.36
CA HIS A 215 -8.64 -3.93 -15.34
C HIS A 215 -9.64 -2.88 -14.87
N GLY A 216 -10.03 -1.99 -15.79
CA GLY A 216 -11.01 -0.95 -15.52
C GLY A 216 -12.45 -1.45 -15.59
N LEU A 217 -13.29 -1.06 -14.63
CA LEU A 217 -14.72 -1.41 -14.59
C LEU A 217 -15.50 -0.87 -15.80
N ARG A 218 -15.07 0.29 -16.31
CA ARG A 218 -15.70 1.00 -17.42
C ARG A 218 -14.92 0.86 -18.73
N ASP A 219 -14.10 -0.18 -18.83
CA ASP A 219 -13.36 -0.48 -20.06
C ASP A 219 -14.36 -0.82 -21.19
N ASN A 220 -14.47 0.08 -22.16
CA ASN A 220 -15.35 -0.03 -23.31
C ASN A 220 -14.65 -0.56 -24.57
N VAL A 221 -13.35 -0.84 -24.48
CA VAL A 221 -12.56 -1.46 -25.56
C VAL A 221 -12.46 -2.96 -25.32
N LEU A 222 -12.03 -3.35 -24.13
CA LEU A 222 -11.96 -4.75 -23.67
C LEU A 222 -12.73 -4.87 -22.36
N ASN A 223 -13.99 -5.26 -22.45
CA ASN A 223 -14.84 -5.33 -21.25
C ASN A 223 -14.18 -6.12 -20.10
N ILE A 224 -14.33 -5.65 -18.87
CA ILE A 224 -13.71 -6.25 -17.67
C ILE A 224 -14.01 -7.75 -17.52
N SER A 225 -15.14 -8.24 -18.07
CA SER A 225 -15.46 -9.69 -18.07
C SER A 225 -14.38 -10.52 -18.76
N LEU A 226 -13.70 -9.97 -19.78
CA LEU A 226 -12.58 -10.62 -20.45
C LEU A 226 -11.38 -10.75 -19.49
N GLY A 227 -11.04 -9.68 -18.79
CA GLY A 227 -9.97 -9.70 -17.78
C GLY A 227 -10.26 -10.67 -16.63
N ARG A 228 -11.53 -10.70 -16.15
CA ARG A 228 -11.96 -11.67 -15.14
C ARG A 228 -11.81 -13.11 -15.63
N SER A 229 -12.13 -13.39 -16.89
CA SER A 229 -11.94 -14.72 -17.50
C SER A 229 -10.48 -15.16 -17.51
N LEU A 230 -9.56 -14.24 -17.85
CA LEU A 230 -8.11 -14.50 -17.81
C LEU A 230 -7.64 -14.84 -16.38
N ARG A 231 -8.04 -14.04 -15.41
CA ARG A 231 -7.76 -14.24 -13.99
C ARG A 231 -8.25 -15.61 -13.52
N ASP A 232 -9.51 -15.94 -13.83
CA ASP A 232 -10.15 -17.18 -13.35
C ASP A 232 -9.47 -18.44 -13.91
N THR A 233 -8.84 -18.35 -15.08
CA THR A 233 -7.99 -19.40 -15.61
C THR A 233 -6.84 -19.71 -14.67
N PHE A 234 -6.11 -18.68 -14.19
CA PHE A 234 -4.98 -18.89 -13.30
C PHE A 234 -5.39 -19.09 -11.83
N VAL A 235 -6.55 -18.61 -11.40
CA VAL A 235 -7.13 -19.01 -10.10
C VAL A 235 -7.30 -20.54 -10.05
N ARG A 236 -7.82 -21.14 -11.13
CA ARG A 236 -7.96 -22.62 -11.24
C ARG A 236 -6.61 -23.33 -11.35
N ASN A 237 -5.75 -22.87 -12.28
CA ASN A 237 -4.47 -23.55 -12.55
C ASN A 237 -3.54 -23.54 -11.34
N ASN A 238 -3.54 -22.43 -10.60
CA ASN A 238 -2.71 -22.23 -9.44
C ASN A 238 -3.32 -22.85 -8.16
N GLY A 239 -4.53 -23.41 -8.24
CA GLY A 239 -5.22 -24.06 -7.13
C GLY A 239 -5.64 -23.08 -6.04
N CYS A 240 -5.86 -21.81 -6.39
CA CYS A 240 -6.31 -20.80 -5.44
C CYS A 240 -7.75 -21.03 -5.00
N THR A 241 -8.10 -20.56 -3.80
CA THR A 241 -9.49 -20.56 -3.33
C THR A 241 -10.31 -19.62 -4.21
N ALA A 242 -11.35 -20.14 -4.84
CA ALA A 242 -12.26 -19.34 -5.66
C ALA A 242 -13.00 -18.31 -4.79
N GLN A 243 -13.03 -17.07 -5.23
CA GLN A 243 -13.74 -15.98 -4.57
C GLN A 243 -14.20 -14.94 -5.60
N ASN A 244 -15.22 -14.16 -5.24
CA ASN A 244 -15.57 -12.94 -5.95
C ASN A 244 -14.82 -11.77 -5.30
N PRO A 245 -13.71 -11.30 -5.88
CA PRO A 245 -12.96 -10.21 -5.27
C PRO A 245 -13.81 -8.94 -5.27
N PRO A 246 -13.73 -8.12 -4.23
CA PRO A 246 -14.40 -6.83 -4.21
C PRO A 246 -13.87 -5.96 -5.33
N GLU A 247 -14.74 -5.14 -5.90
CA GLU A 247 -14.41 -4.16 -6.92
C GLU A 247 -14.87 -2.77 -6.46
N PRO A 248 -14.21 -1.69 -6.90
CA PRO A 248 -14.60 -0.36 -6.48
C PRO A 248 -15.99 0.00 -7.00
N ALA A 249 -16.69 0.89 -6.29
CA ALA A 249 -17.97 1.39 -6.76
C ALA A 249 -17.77 2.20 -8.05
N GLN A 250 -18.70 2.08 -8.98
CA GLN A 250 -18.69 2.89 -10.21
C GLN A 250 -18.87 4.39 -9.85
N GLY A 251 -18.03 5.24 -10.38
CA GLY A 251 -17.97 6.67 -10.06
C GLY A 251 -17.04 7.02 -8.90
N SER A 252 -16.45 6.03 -8.21
CA SER A 252 -15.56 6.26 -7.06
C SER A 252 -14.18 6.77 -7.46
N LEU A 253 -13.73 6.52 -8.70
CA LEU A 253 -12.37 6.79 -9.19
C LEU A 253 -11.29 6.18 -8.29
N THR A 254 -11.55 5.02 -7.70
CA THR A 254 -10.63 4.29 -6.82
C THR A 254 -10.28 2.93 -7.39
N HIS A 255 -9.36 2.23 -6.75
CA HIS A 255 -9.03 0.85 -7.09
C HIS A 255 -9.12 -0.08 -5.86
N VAL A 256 -9.23 -1.38 -6.13
CA VAL A 256 -9.15 -2.44 -5.12
C VAL A 256 -8.19 -3.51 -5.61
N VAL A 257 -7.21 -3.84 -4.80
CA VAL A 257 -6.24 -4.93 -5.06
C VAL A 257 -6.57 -6.11 -4.16
N THR A 258 -6.81 -7.27 -4.75
CA THR A 258 -7.14 -8.50 -4.03
C THR A 258 -6.14 -9.59 -4.35
N ALA A 259 -5.44 -10.09 -3.35
CA ALA A 259 -4.66 -11.31 -3.44
C ALA A 259 -5.55 -12.53 -3.16
N TYR A 260 -5.47 -13.56 -4.00
CA TYR A 260 -6.17 -14.81 -3.78
C TYR A 260 -5.46 -15.66 -2.75
N SER A 261 -6.24 -16.29 -1.85
CA SER A 261 -5.74 -17.22 -0.84
C SER A 261 -5.70 -18.66 -1.37
N GLY A 262 -5.02 -19.56 -0.65
CA GLY A 262 -5.00 -20.99 -0.93
C GLY A 262 -4.26 -21.40 -2.20
N CYS A 263 -3.63 -20.46 -2.91
CA CYS A 263 -2.84 -20.78 -4.10
C CYS A 263 -1.66 -21.69 -3.76
N ARG A 264 -1.24 -22.52 -4.72
CA ARG A 264 0.02 -23.28 -4.59
C ARG A 264 1.16 -22.33 -4.25
N SER A 265 2.05 -22.78 -3.36
CA SER A 265 3.25 -22.02 -3.00
C SER A 265 4.03 -21.62 -4.26
N GLY A 266 4.35 -20.34 -4.36
CA GLY A 266 5.05 -19.76 -5.49
C GLY A 266 4.17 -19.36 -6.69
N TYR A 267 2.87 -19.59 -6.70
CA TYR A 267 1.97 -19.26 -7.82
C TYR A 267 0.80 -18.36 -7.38
N PRO A 268 1.05 -17.18 -6.80
CA PRO A 268 -0.01 -16.27 -6.38
C PRO A 268 -0.82 -15.77 -7.58
N VAL A 269 -2.08 -15.43 -7.31
CA VAL A 269 -2.94 -14.67 -8.22
C VAL A 269 -3.36 -13.40 -7.53
N VAL A 270 -3.24 -12.27 -8.23
CA VAL A 270 -3.67 -10.95 -7.77
C VAL A 270 -4.62 -10.33 -8.80
N TRP A 271 -5.66 -9.69 -8.33
CA TRP A 271 -6.60 -8.94 -9.15
C TRP A 271 -6.69 -7.51 -8.66
N ALA A 272 -6.46 -6.56 -9.55
CA ALA A 272 -6.56 -5.13 -9.29
C ALA A 272 -7.63 -4.53 -10.20
N ALA A 273 -8.84 -4.38 -9.68
CA ALA A 273 -9.92 -3.70 -10.37
C ALA A 273 -9.91 -2.21 -10.05
N PHE A 274 -10.19 -1.37 -11.03
CA PHE A 274 -10.26 0.08 -10.82
C PHE A 274 -11.47 0.70 -11.53
N ASP A 275 -12.00 1.77 -10.95
CA ASP A 275 -13.09 2.52 -11.57
C ASP A 275 -12.54 3.47 -12.63
N GLY A 276 -12.25 2.93 -13.80
CA GLY A 276 -11.69 3.62 -14.95
C GLY A 276 -12.03 2.91 -16.27
N GLY A 277 -11.58 3.49 -17.36
CA GLY A 277 -11.71 2.97 -18.72
C GLY A 277 -10.55 2.07 -19.13
N HIS A 278 -10.28 2.04 -20.45
CA HIS A 278 -9.19 1.28 -21.05
C HIS A 278 -7.87 2.03 -20.92
N THR A 279 -7.16 1.83 -19.80
CA THR A 279 -5.91 2.54 -19.49
C THR A 279 -4.95 1.66 -18.69
N PRO A 280 -3.61 1.76 -18.88
CA PRO A 280 -2.62 1.10 -18.05
C PRO A 280 -2.19 1.93 -16.84
N GLY A 281 -2.42 3.25 -16.84
CA GLY A 281 -1.94 4.21 -15.85
C GLY A 281 -3.05 4.97 -15.10
N PRO A 282 -4.10 4.30 -14.56
CA PRO A 282 -5.15 4.98 -13.81
C PRO A 282 -4.59 5.67 -12.55
N VAL A 283 -5.19 6.81 -12.21
CA VAL A 283 -4.85 7.60 -11.02
C VAL A 283 -6.08 7.73 -10.15
N ASP A 284 -5.99 7.37 -8.88
CA ASP A 284 -7.11 7.51 -7.94
C ASP A 284 -7.56 8.97 -7.81
N GLY A 285 -8.87 9.16 -7.72
CA GLY A 285 -9.50 10.48 -7.68
C GLY A 285 -9.47 11.22 -9.01
N SER A 286 -9.08 10.57 -10.13
CA SER A 286 -8.97 11.19 -11.45
C SER A 286 -9.40 10.24 -12.56
N THR A 287 -9.85 10.79 -13.67
CA THR A 287 -10.06 10.05 -14.93
C THR A 287 -8.82 10.04 -15.82
N ALA A 288 -7.71 10.64 -15.37
CA ALA A 288 -6.48 10.75 -16.14
C ALA A 288 -5.78 9.38 -16.27
N ASP A 289 -5.15 9.17 -17.42
CA ASP A 289 -4.11 8.18 -17.63
C ASP A 289 -2.76 8.87 -17.44
N ASP A 290 -2.07 8.58 -16.35
CA ASP A 290 -0.82 9.24 -16.00
C ASP A 290 0.19 8.26 -15.40
N GLY A 291 1.09 7.81 -16.25
CA GLY A 291 2.14 6.87 -15.87
C GLY A 291 3.09 7.37 -14.75
N ALA A 292 3.21 8.68 -14.55
CA ALA A 292 4.04 9.22 -13.48
C ALA A 292 3.37 9.06 -12.11
N ARG A 293 2.05 9.26 -12.03
CA ARG A 293 1.28 9.30 -10.77
C ARG A 293 0.52 8.02 -10.45
N THR A 294 0.38 7.10 -11.42
CA THR A 294 -0.39 5.87 -11.24
C THR A 294 0.14 4.97 -10.11
N TRP A 295 -0.77 4.31 -9.44
CA TRP A 295 -0.50 3.29 -8.43
C TRP A 295 -0.09 1.93 -9.05
N THR A 296 -0.43 1.67 -10.33
CA THR A 296 -0.26 0.35 -10.97
C THR A 296 1.20 -0.11 -11.01
N LYS A 297 2.14 0.82 -11.22
CA LYS A 297 3.58 0.51 -11.26
C LYS A 297 4.08 -0.09 -9.95
N ALA A 298 3.67 0.47 -8.80
CA ALA A 298 4.06 -0.03 -7.48
C ALA A 298 3.44 -1.41 -7.20
N VAL A 299 2.18 -1.61 -7.54
CA VAL A 299 1.48 -2.88 -7.35
C VAL A 299 2.12 -4.00 -8.18
N VAL A 300 2.44 -3.75 -9.45
CA VAL A 300 3.07 -4.76 -10.31
C VAL A 300 4.53 -4.98 -9.92
N TRP A 301 5.27 -3.93 -9.56
CA TRP A 301 6.64 -4.10 -9.07
C TRP A 301 6.68 -4.94 -7.80
N ASN A 302 5.83 -4.66 -6.82
CA ASN A 302 5.73 -5.45 -5.60
C ASN A 302 5.35 -6.91 -5.89
N PHE A 303 4.47 -7.13 -6.89
CA PHE A 303 4.11 -8.46 -7.32
C PHE A 303 5.29 -9.22 -7.95
N PHE A 304 6.13 -8.58 -8.76
CA PHE A 304 7.33 -9.21 -9.33
C PHE A 304 8.45 -9.34 -8.29
N ASN A 305 8.58 -8.37 -7.41
CA ASN A 305 9.66 -8.34 -6.43
C ASN A 305 9.51 -9.34 -5.28
N GLN A 306 8.31 -9.95 -5.10
CA GLN A 306 8.13 -11.03 -4.13
C GLN A 306 8.87 -12.32 -4.50
N PHE A 307 9.25 -12.48 -5.79
CA PHE A 307 10.00 -13.63 -6.26
C PHE A 307 11.49 -13.36 -6.13
N GLN A 308 12.13 -14.09 -5.26
CA GLN A 308 13.56 -13.91 -4.95
C GLN A 308 14.42 -14.81 -5.83
N SER A 309 15.60 -14.33 -6.20
CA SER A 309 16.62 -15.15 -6.83
C SER A 309 17.16 -16.15 -5.81
N THR A 310 17.11 -17.44 -6.14
CA THR A 310 17.73 -18.47 -5.29
C THR A 310 19.24 -18.58 -5.49
N ASN A 311 19.80 -17.84 -6.43
CA ASN A 311 21.23 -17.85 -6.79
C ASN A 311 22.00 -16.63 -6.28
N ASP A 312 21.34 -15.70 -5.62
CA ASP A 312 22.02 -14.56 -5.05
C ASP A 312 22.89 -15.02 -3.86
N THR A 313 24.18 -14.85 -4.00
CA THR A 313 25.18 -15.11 -2.95
C THR A 313 25.85 -13.81 -2.47
N THR A 314 25.41 -12.65 -2.99
CA THR A 314 25.98 -11.34 -2.68
C THR A 314 25.25 -10.73 -1.50
N PRO A 315 25.86 -10.60 -0.33
CA PRO A 315 25.20 -9.96 0.81
C PRO A 315 24.91 -8.48 0.54
N PRO A 316 23.85 -7.92 1.15
CA PRO A 316 23.61 -6.48 1.16
C PRO A 316 24.77 -5.69 1.78
N THR A 317 24.83 -4.39 1.51
CA THR A 317 25.73 -3.49 2.24
C THR A 317 25.38 -3.47 3.73
N ALA A 318 26.38 -3.26 4.60
CA ALA A 318 26.14 -3.10 6.03
C ALA A 318 25.21 -1.89 6.30
N PRO A 319 24.27 -1.98 7.24
CA PRO A 319 23.50 -0.82 7.69
C PRO A 319 24.40 0.25 8.30
N GLY A 320 23.97 1.51 8.26
CA GLY A 320 24.63 2.58 9.00
C GLY A 320 24.58 2.35 10.51
N THR A 321 25.36 3.11 11.28
CA THR A 321 25.36 3.06 12.76
C THR A 321 23.96 3.29 13.30
N PRO A 322 23.40 2.38 14.13
CA PRO A 322 22.09 2.58 14.71
C PRO A 322 22.07 3.76 15.70
N ALA A 323 21.01 4.54 15.68
CA ALA A 323 20.67 5.52 16.70
C ALA A 323 19.58 4.94 17.63
N VAL A 324 19.69 5.20 18.93
CA VAL A 324 18.76 4.73 19.95
C VAL A 324 17.90 5.88 20.44
N SER A 325 16.61 5.63 20.64
CA SER A 325 15.64 6.58 21.21
C SER A 325 14.57 5.82 22.01
N ASN A 326 13.76 6.53 22.78
CA ASN A 326 12.61 6.01 23.52
C ASN A 326 12.97 4.76 24.38
N VAL A 327 14.07 4.85 25.14
CA VAL A 327 14.50 3.77 26.03
C VAL A 327 13.63 3.75 27.27
N THR A 328 12.95 2.63 27.51
CA THR A 328 12.16 2.36 28.71
C THR A 328 12.76 1.18 29.51
N ALA A 329 12.09 0.73 30.54
CA ALA A 329 12.50 -0.46 31.28
C ALA A 329 12.50 -1.74 30.44
N THR A 330 11.63 -1.82 29.43
CA THR A 330 11.39 -3.06 28.66
C THR A 330 11.42 -2.87 27.16
N SER A 331 11.74 -1.65 26.65
CA SER A 331 11.77 -1.37 25.23
C SER A 331 12.83 -0.31 24.86
N ALA A 332 13.20 -0.28 23.58
CA ALA A 332 14.02 0.76 22.97
C ALA A 332 13.72 0.84 21.47
N THR A 333 13.74 2.04 20.87
CA THR A 333 13.60 2.24 19.43
C THR A 333 14.97 2.45 18.79
N LEU A 334 15.24 1.69 17.74
CA LEU A 334 16.44 1.80 16.92
C LEU A 334 16.09 2.31 15.54
N THR A 335 16.93 3.19 14.98
CA THR A 335 16.85 3.66 13.60
C THR A 335 18.25 3.65 12.98
N TRP A 336 18.38 3.39 11.68
CA TRP A 336 19.68 3.32 10.99
C TRP A 336 19.55 3.78 9.53
N THR A 337 20.70 4.05 8.88
CA THR A 337 20.72 4.31 7.45
C THR A 337 20.48 3.01 6.69
N ALA A 338 19.58 3.06 5.71
CA ALA A 338 19.20 1.90 4.93
C ALA A 338 20.37 1.30 4.14
N SER A 339 20.40 -0.02 4.04
CA SER A 339 21.29 -0.80 3.20
C SER A 339 20.82 -0.83 1.75
N THR A 340 21.71 -1.17 0.86
CA THR A 340 21.42 -1.53 -0.54
C THR A 340 21.86 -2.96 -0.80
N ASP A 341 21.15 -3.65 -1.67
CA ASP A 341 21.53 -4.96 -2.17
C ASP A 341 21.85 -4.86 -3.67
N GLN A 342 23.01 -5.41 -4.06
CA GLN A 342 23.46 -5.46 -5.43
C GLN A 342 23.31 -6.87 -6.03
N GLY A 343 22.86 -7.83 -5.22
CA GLY A 343 22.86 -9.26 -5.58
C GLY A 343 21.65 -9.72 -6.39
N GLY A 344 20.68 -8.85 -6.68
CA GLY A 344 19.51 -9.19 -7.50
C GLY A 344 18.35 -9.83 -6.73
N SER A 345 18.54 -10.32 -5.50
CA SER A 345 17.46 -10.79 -4.63
C SER A 345 16.75 -9.63 -3.92
N GLY A 346 17.40 -8.48 -3.88
CA GLY A 346 16.91 -7.27 -3.25
C GLY A 346 16.88 -7.34 -1.73
N LEU A 347 16.87 -6.17 -1.09
CA LEU A 347 16.82 -6.07 0.37
C LEU A 347 15.48 -6.56 0.90
N ALA A 348 15.49 -7.59 1.74
CA ALA A 348 14.29 -8.17 2.36
C ALA A 348 14.01 -7.63 3.78
N GLY A 349 15.01 -7.00 4.43
CA GLY A 349 14.85 -6.44 5.76
C GLY A 349 16.13 -6.47 6.59
N TYR A 350 15.95 -6.40 7.90
CA TYR A 350 17.02 -6.28 8.87
C TYR A 350 16.80 -7.19 10.06
N ASN A 351 17.92 -7.68 10.61
CA ASN A 351 17.99 -8.43 11.85
C ASN A 351 18.76 -7.60 12.87
N VAL A 352 18.22 -7.45 14.07
CA VAL A 352 18.90 -6.79 15.19
C VAL A 352 19.37 -7.83 16.18
N TYR A 353 20.65 -7.79 16.50
CA TYR A 353 21.32 -8.74 17.39
C TYR A 353 21.86 -8.04 18.63
N ARG A 354 21.86 -8.76 19.76
CA ARG A 354 22.60 -8.36 20.95
C ARG A 354 23.99 -8.97 20.89
N GLU A 355 25.03 -8.16 21.04
CA GLU A 355 26.42 -8.64 21.17
C GLU A 355 26.60 -9.34 22.53
N GLN A 356 26.92 -10.62 22.51
CA GLN A 356 27.17 -11.44 23.69
C GLN A 356 28.40 -12.36 23.52
N GLY A 357 29.24 -12.10 22.53
CA GLY A 357 30.48 -12.84 22.29
C GLY A 357 30.31 -14.01 21.32
N ALA A 358 30.30 -15.25 21.79
CA ALA A 358 30.32 -16.41 20.90
C ALA A 358 29.00 -16.68 20.16
N THR A 359 27.89 -16.24 20.71
CA THR A 359 26.55 -16.42 20.08
C THR A 359 25.68 -15.21 20.40
N ASP A 360 25.30 -14.50 19.37
CA ASP A 360 24.53 -13.27 19.47
C ASP A 360 23.04 -13.56 19.27
N PRO A 361 22.21 -13.36 20.29
CA PRO A 361 20.78 -13.59 20.16
C PRO A 361 20.13 -12.54 19.25
N LEU A 362 19.22 -12.99 18.40
CA LEU A 362 18.35 -12.14 17.61
C LEU A 362 17.31 -11.49 18.52
N LEU A 363 17.30 -10.16 18.60
CA LEU A 363 16.34 -9.38 19.37
C LEU A 363 15.09 -9.01 18.58
N GLY A 364 15.20 -8.89 17.26
CA GLY A 364 14.05 -8.54 16.42
C GLY A 364 14.38 -8.45 14.95
N GLN A 365 13.34 -8.35 14.13
CA GLN A 365 13.42 -8.20 12.67
C GLN A 365 12.53 -7.05 12.21
N SER A 366 12.95 -6.35 11.16
CA SER A 366 12.19 -5.26 10.54
C SER A 366 12.32 -5.32 9.01
N THR A 367 11.28 -4.90 8.31
CA THR A 367 11.31 -4.67 6.85
C THR A 367 11.68 -3.23 6.49
N THR A 368 11.80 -2.35 7.50
CA THR A 368 12.22 -0.96 7.35
C THR A 368 13.51 -0.70 8.13
N ASN A 369 14.10 0.45 7.96
CA ASN A 369 15.31 0.88 8.68
C ASN A 369 15.04 1.40 10.10
N SER A 370 14.01 0.85 10.77
CA SER A 370 13.63 1.17 12.14
C SER A 370 12.98 -0.03 12.82
N ILE A 371 13.15 -0.16 14.14
CA ILE A 371 12.46 -1.16 14.95
C ILE A 371 12.28 -0.65 16.38
N THR A 372 11.18 -0.99 17.02
CA THR A 372 11.05 -0.92 18.47
C THR A 372 11.24 -2.32 19.07
N LEU A 373 12.33 -2.50 19.78
CA LEU A 373 12.58 -3.71 20.57
C LEU A 373 11.69 -3.69 21.81
N THR A 374 11.11 -4.84 22.15
CA THR A 374 10.25 -5.01 23.33
C THR A 374 10.68 -6.27 24.10
N GLY A 375 10.22 -6.40 25.36
CA GLY A 375 10.58 -7.54 26.19
C GLY A 375 12.03 -7.52 26.69
N LEU A 376 12.66 -6.35 26.71
CA LEU A 376 13.99 -6.15 27.26
C LEU A 376 13.93 -6.27 28.80
N THR A 377 15.06 -6.64 29.41
CA THR A 377 15.21 -6.66 30.85
C THR A 377 15.60 -5.27 31.36
N ALA A 378 14.95 -4.80 32.41
CA ALA A 378 15.24 -3.51 33.03
C ALA A 378 16.66 -3.43 33.59
N GLU A 379 17.17 -2.19 33.78
CA GLU A 379 18.50 -1.89 34.31
C GLU A 379 19.63 -2.71 33.69
N THR A 380 19.42 -3.09 32.42
CA THR A 380 20.33 -3.96 31.69
C THR A 380 20.99 -3.21 30.55
N GLN A 381 22.30 -3.28 30.48
CA GLN A 381 23.04 -2.76 29.34
C GLN A 381 22.91 -3.69 28.14
N TYR A 382 22.55 -3.14 27.02
CA TYR A 382 22.47 -3.78 25.72
C TYR A 382 23.51 -3.16 24.79
N GLN A 383 24.39 -3.98 24.22
CA GLN A 383 25.19 -3.63 23.06
C GLN A 383 24.56 -4.33 21.86
N VAL A 384 24.14 -3.58 20.85
CA VAL A 384 23.39 -4.13 19.73
C VAL A 384 23.97 -3.68 18.40
N TYR A 385 23.79 -4.51 17.39
CA TYR A 385 24.11 -4.21 15.99
C TYR A 385 23.02 -4.71 15.06
N VAL A 386 23.04 -4.22 13.83
CA VAL A 386 22.05 -4.55 12.80
C VAL A 386 22.76 -5.20 11.61
N ARG A 387 22.16 -6.23 11.04
CA ARG A 387 22.54 -6.79 9.75
C ARG A 387 21.37 -6.69 8.78
N ALA A 388 21.64 -6.27 7.57
CA ALA A 388 20.69 -6.35 6.49
C ALA A 388 20.57 -7.80 6.00
N ARG A 389 19.39 -8.17 5.58
CA ARG A 389 19.07 -9.47 4.98
C ARG A 389 18.46 -9.25 3.61
N ASP A 390 18.95 -9.93 2.59
CA ASP A 390 18.36 -9.97 1.26
C ASP A 390 17.30 -11.06 1.14
N GLY A 391 16.68 -11.14 -0.03
CA GLY A 391 15.68 -12.14 -0.31
C GLY A 391 16.20 -13.56 -0.50
N ALA A 392 17.48 -13.75 -0.80
CA ALA A 392 18.13 -15.05 -0.87
C ALA A 392 18.57 -15.58 0.52
N GLY A 393 18.51 -14.70 1.55
CA GLY A 393 18.86 -15.04 2.91
C GLY A 393 20.31 -14.69 3.28
N ASN A 394 21.10 -14.05 2.39
CA ASN A 394 22.43 -13.58 2.72
C ASN A 394 22.33 -12.43 3.74
N LEU A 395 23.26 -12.40 4.66
CA LEU A 395 23.34 -11.37 5.69
C LEU A 395 24.57 -10.48 5.44
N SER A 396 24.36 -9.17 5.53
CA SER A 396 25.45 -8.18 5.44
C SER A 396 26.49 -8.37 6.55
N ALA A 397 27.61 -7.66 6.45
CA ALA A 397 28.44 -7.38 7.60
C ALA A 397 27.63 -6.64 8.69
N ASN A 398 28.11 -6.70 9.94
CA ASN A 398 27.50 -5.98 11.05
C ASN A 398 27.56 -4.46 10.80
N SER A 399 26.54 -3.73 11.25
CA SER A 399 26.67 -2.29 11.50
C SER A 399 27.72 -2.03 12.60
N ALA A 400 28.07 -0.77 12.82
CA ALA A 400 28.70 -0.39 14.06
C ALA A 400 27.78 -0.70 15.24
N PHE A 401 28.38 -0.96 16.41
CA PHE A 401 27.63 -1.22 17.65
C PHE A 401 27.06 0.07 18.22
N VAL A 402 25.91 -0.04 18.85
CA VAL A 402 25.36 0.99 19.74
C VAL A 402 25.08 0.37 21.10
N THR A 403 25.33 1.12 22.18
CA THR A 403 25.11 0.68 23.55
C THR A 403 24.07 1.57 24.21
N PHE A 404 23.12 0.98 24.92
CA PHE A 404 22.15 1.67 25.75
C PHE A 404 21.85 0.85 26.99
N THR A 405 21.35 1.50 28.06
CA THR A 405 20.90 0.82 29.26
C THR A 405 19.41 1.06 29.41
N THR A 406 18.62 0.00 29.57
CA THR A 406 17.19 0.10 29.85
C THR A 406 16.95 0.78 31.20
N ALA A 407 15.86 1.52 31.32
CA ALA A 407 15.47 2.16 32.56
C ALA A 407 15.19 1.12 33.65
N SER A 408 15.16 1.56 34.91
CA SER A 408 14.77 0.71 36.04
C SER A 408 13.28 0.33 36.01
N THR A 409 12.93 -0.83 36.54
CA THR A 409 11.54 -1.23 36.82
C THR A 409 11.00 -0.60 38.11
N GLY A 410 11.86 0.02 38.91
CA GLY A 410 11.44 0.95 39.93
C GLY A 410 10.81 2.13 39.22
N GLY A 411 9.48 2.05 39.09
CA GLY A 411 8.75 2.93 38.20
C GLY A 411 9.17 4.39 38.40
N ASP A 412 9.36 5.08 37.33
CA ASP A 412 9.28 6.52 37.34
C ASP A 412 8.08 6.93 38.19
N THR A 413 8.36 7.65 39.25
CA THR A 413 7.35 8.15 40.18
C THR A 413 7.22 9.67 40.10
N THR A 414 7.98 10.28 39.20
CA THR A 414 7.97 11.72 38.96
C THR A 414 6.86 12.06 37.94
N PRO A 415 5.78 12.73 38.34
CA PRO A 415 4.76 13.12 37.38
C PRO A 415 5.28 14.19 36.42
N PRO A 416 4.81 14.23 35.17
CA PRO A 416 5.08 15.34 34.26
C PRO A 416 4.65 16.70 34.83
N THR A 417 5.23 17.78 34.31
CA THR A 417 4.76 19.14 34.60
C THR A 417 3.34 19.32 34.09
N ALA A 418 2.55 20.16 34.75
CA ALA A 418 1.20 20.50 34.28
C ALA A 418 1.25 21.15 32.89
N PRO A 419 0.35 20.81 31.96
CA PRO A 419 0.22 21.54 30.70
C PRO A 419 -0.12 22.99 30.96
N ALA A 420 0.58 23.94 30.29
CA ALA A 420 0.38 25.38 30.48
C ALA A 420 -0.30 26.00 29.26
N GLY A 421 -0.90 27.18 29.44
CA GLY A 421 -1.44 27.97 28.35
C GLY A 421 -2.63 27.32 27.63
N LEU A 422 -3.44 26.51 28.31
CA LEU A 422 -4.63 25.91 27.71
C LEU A 422 -5.55 26.98 27.14
N ALA A 423 -5.79 26.90 25.84
CA ALA A 423 -6.62 27.83 25.09
C ALA A 423 -7.65 27.07 24.24
N ALA A 424 -8.79 27.74 24.00
CA ALA A 424 -9.82 27.24 23.11
C ALA A 424 -9.96 28.15 21.90
N SER A 425 -10.24 27.55 20.73
CA SER A 425 -10.42 28.27 19.47
C SER A 425 -11.43 27.56 18.57
N GLY A 426 -11.93 28.23 17.53
CA GLY A 426 -12.81 27.61 16.54
C GLY A 426 -14.09 27.03 17.13
N THR A 427 -14.62 27.62 18.20
CA THR A 427 -15.84 27.13 18.86
C THR A 427 -17.06 27.35 17.99
N THR A 428 -17.77 26.27 17.72
CA THR A 428 -19.02 26.24 16.95
C THR A 428 -20.21 25.84 17.84
N ALA A 429 -21.36 25.54 17.25
CA ALA A 429 -22.50 24.99 17.97
C ALA A 429 -22.26 23.56 18.50
N GLY A 430 -21.36 22.79 17.88
CA GLY A 430 -21.15 21.38 18.21
C GLY A 430 -19.70 20.98 18.46
N SER A 431 -18.72 21.91 18.43
CA SER A 431 -17.31 21.57 18.60
C SER A 431 -16.48 22.73 19.13
N THR A 432 -15.29 22.42 19.65
CA THR A 432 -14.23 23.38 19.99
C THR A 432 -12.86 22.73 19.84
N ASN A 433 -11.84 23.52 19.47
CA ASN A 433 -10.46 23.06 19.41
C ASN A 433 -9.71 23.58 20.63
N LEU A 434 -8.96 22.70 21.27
CA LEU A 434 -8.11 23.01 22.42
C LEU A 434 -6.64 22.92 21.99
N SER A 435 -5.81 23.80 22.55
CA SER A 435 -4.35 23.77 22.39
C SER A 435 -3.67 24.17 23.68
N TRP A 436 -2.47 23.66 23.94
CA TRP A 436 -1.70 23.91 25.15
C TRP A 436 -0.19 23.83 24.88
N THR A 437 0.62 24.29 25.82
CA THR A 437 2.07 24.14 25.79
C THR A 437 2.45 22.76 26.29
N ALA A 438 3.43 22.13 25.65
CA ALA A 438 3.91 20.81 25.99
C ALA A 438 4.42 20.75 27.46
N SER A 439 4.07 19.69 28.16
CA SER A 439 4.65 19.33 29.45
C SER A 439 6.04 18.75 29.28
N THR A 440 6.85 18.82 30.33
CA THR A 440 8.17 18.17 30.44
C THR A 440 8.16 17.12 31.52
N ASP A 441 9.01 16.13 31.38
CA ASP A 441 9.17 15.02 32.29
C ASP A 441 10.60 14.47 32.18
N ASP A 442 11.14 13.86 33.23
CA ASP A 442 12.51 13.35 33.25
C ASP A 442 12.69 12.04 32.45
N VAL A 443 11.61 11.29 32.25
CA VAL A 443 11.60 10.09 31.37
C VAL A 443 10.89 10.37 30.04
N GLY A 444 9.83 11.18 30.07
CA GLY A 444 9.15 11.66 28.89
C GLY A 444 7.63 11.57 28.92
N VAL A 445 6.97 12.58 28.37
CA VAL A 445 5.51 12.66 28.24
C VAL A 445 5.05 11.78 27.09
N THR A 446 4.12 10.85 27.34
CA THR A 446 3.56 9.95 26.31
C THR A 446 2.19 10.38 25.79
N GLY A 447 1.54 11.34 26.45
CA GLY A 447 0.25 11.87 26.01
C GLY A 447 -0.45 12.74 27.03
N TYR A 448 -1.66 13.12 26.66
CA TYR A 448 -2.50 14.04 27.47
C TYR A 448 -3.91 13.48 27.58
N ASP A 449 -4.50 13.63 28.78
CA ASP A 449 -5.92 13.36 29.03
C ASP A 449 -6.67 14.69 29.02
N ILE A 450 -7.75 14.74 28.27
CA ILE A 450 -8.62 15.91 28.15
C ILE A 450 -9.83 15.69 29.05
N LEU A 451 -10.03 16.61 29.98
CA LEU A 451 -11.10 16.58 30.96
C LEU A 451 -12.12 17.68 30.66
N ARG A 452 -13.41 17.37 30.73
CA ARG A 452 -14.50 18.31 30.49
C ARG A 452 -15.51 18.26 31.63
N ALA A 453 -15.97 19.41 32.06
CA ALA A 453 -17.11 19.56 32.96
C ALA A 453 -18.21 20.45 32.33
N PRO A 454 -19.50 20.14 32.54
CA PRO A 454 -20.59 20.99 32.08
C PRO A 454 -20.75 22.22 32.99
N GLY A 455 -21.26 23.31 32.42
CA GLY A 455 -21.61 24.52 33.13
C GLY A 455 -20.41 25.49 33.41
N ALA A 456 -20.70 26.75 33.73
CA ALA A 456 -19.69 27.74 34.05
C ALA A 456 -19.04 27.51 35.43
N THR A 457 -19.77 26.87 36.34
CA THR A 457 -19.35 26.47 37.69
C THR A 457 -19.96 25.15 38.08
N GLY A 458 -19.48 24.52 39.16
CA GLY A 458 -19.99 23.18 39.55
C GLY A 458 -19.61 22.09 38.53
N GLY A 459 -20.27 20.96 38.58
CA GLY A 459 -20.03 19.82 37.68
C GLY A 459 -18.67 19.13 37.90
N THR A 460 -18.62 17.84 37.66
CA THR A 460 -17.38 17.05 37.80
C THR A 460 -16.67 16.98 36.45
N PHE A 461 -15.35 17.17 36.45
CA PHE A 461 -14.52 16.92 35.28
C PHE A 461 -14.45 15.42 34.99
N ALA A 462 -14.82 15.04 33.79
CA ALA A 462 -14.70 13.70 33.27
C ALA A 462 -13.78 13.68 32.04
N GLN A 463 -13.01 12.61 31.86
CA GLN A 463 -12.17 12.43 30.69
C GLN A 463 -13.06 12.24 29.45
N VAL A 464 -12.84 13.06 28.43
CA VAL A 464 -13.57 13.03 27.16
C VAL A 464 -12.70 12.60 25.98
N GLY A 465 -11.39 12.54 26.18
CA GLY A 465 -10.47 12.09 25.16
C GLY A 465 -9.03 12.05 25.61
N THR A 466 -8.16 11.63 24.70
CA THR A 466 -6.70 11.63 24.85
C THR A 466 -6.05 12.20 23.59
N SER A 467 -4.86 12.76 23.72
CA SER A 467 -4.05 13.23 22.59
C SER A 467 -2.58 12.88 22.81
N ALA A 468 -1.88 12.49 21.75
CA ALA A 468 -0.42 12.36 21.75
C ALA A 468 0.29 13.67 21.38
N THR A 469 -0.47 14.70 21.00
CA THR A 469 0.02 16.04 20.63
C THR A 469 -0.54 17.09 21.58
N THR A 470 -0.12 18.33 21.43
CA THR A 470 -0.55 19.49 22.25
C THR A 470 -1.85 20.14 21.76
N SER A 471 -2.72 19.36 21.11
CA SER A 471 -4.02 19.83 20.62
C SER A 471 -5.07 18.73 20.68
N TYR A 472 -6.35 19.12 20.77
CA TYR A 472 -7.48 18.19 20.76
C TYR A 472 -8.72 18.90 20.19
N SER A 473 -9.51 18.21 19.39
CA SER A 473 -10.79 18.71 18.89
C SER A 473 -11.94 17.96 19.58
N ASP A 474 -12.70 18.65 20.39
CA ASP A 474 -13.91 18.10 21.04
C ASP A 474 -15.12 18.36 20.17
N THR A 475 -15.86 17.30 19.84
CA THR A 475 -17.01 17.32 18.94
C THR A 475 -18.24 16.72 19.61
N GLY A 476 -19.43 16.93 19.01
CA GLY A 476 -20.68 16.42 19.58
C GLY A 476 -21.15 17.21 20.81
N LEU A 477 -20.71 18.46 20.94
CA LEU A 477 -21.14 19.37 22.00
C LEU A 477 -22.58 19.82 21.78
N THR A 478 -23.27 20.12 22.87
CA THR A 478 -24.61 20.70 22.85
C THR A 478 -24.53 22.20 22.55
N PRO A 479 -25.32 22.73 21.63
CA PRO A 479 -25.37 24.17 21.33
C PRO A 479 -25.76 25.04 22.55
N SER A 480 -25.36 26.30 22.54
CA SER A 480 -25.62 27.28 23.61
C SER A 480 -25.28 26.78 25.01
N THR A 481 -24.30 25.91 25.11
CA THR A 481 -23.94 25.24 26.35
C THR A 481 -22.53 25.61 26.76
N THR A 482 -22.35 25.93 28.02
CA THR A 482 -21.02 26.23 28.58
C THR A 482 -20.36 24.96 29.07
N TYR A 483 -19.09 24.78 28.72
CA TYR A 483 -18.20 23.71 29.17
C TYR A 483 -16.93 24.31 29.74
N ARG A 484 -16.30 23.57 30.64
CA ARG A 484 -14.97 23.86 31.16
C ARG A 484 -14.05 22.71 30.83
N TYR A 485 -12.82 23.03 30.44
CA TYR A 485 -11.81 22.06 30.08
C TYR A 485 -10.57 22.21 30.95
N GLN A 486 -9.96 21.08 31.24
CA GLN A 486 -8.63 20.93 31.83
C GLN A 486 -7.89 19.86 31.05
N VAL A 487 -6.57 19.90 31.04
CA VAL A 487 -5.70 18.89 30.45
C VAL A 487 -4.66 18.49 31.48
N ARG A 488 -4.32 17.21 31.52
CA ARG A 488 -3.19 16.69 32.29
C ARG A 488 -2.30 15.82 31.40
N ALA A 489 -1.01 15.86 31.65
CA ALA A 489 -0.04 15.01 30.96
C ALA A 489 0.06 13.66 31.67
N ARG A 490 0.50 12.64 30.94
CA ARG A 490 0.89 11.33 31.46
C ARG A 490 2.22 10.89 30.84
N ASP A 491 3.04 10.19 31.61
CA ASP A 491 4.27 9.55 31.17
C ASP A 491 4.06 8.08 30.77
N ALA A 492 5.16 7.36 30.53
CA ALA A 492 5.14 5.94 30.20
C ALA A 492 4.91 5.03 31.43
N ALA A 493 5.21 5.50 32.64
CA ALA A 493 5.01 4.78 33.88
C ALA A 493 3.56 4.88 34.39
N GLY A 494 2.77 5.80 33.81
CA GLY A 494 1.38 6.05 34.20
C GLY A 494 1.21 7.15 35.23
N ASN A 495 2.28 7.89 35.59
CA ASN A 495 2.15 9.05 36.45
C ASN A 495 1.40 10.16 35.72
N LEU A 496 0.57 10.87 36.46
CA LEU A 496 -0.29 11.93 35.94
C LEU A 496 0.15 13.28 36.50
N SER A 497 0.30 14.24 35.66
CA SER A 497 0.59 15.62 36.06
C SER A 497 -0.57 16.24 36.86
N PRO A 498 -0.34 17.33 37.58
CA PRO A 498 -1.41 18.25 37.95
C PRO A 498 -2.16 18.68 36.67
N VAL A 499 -3.42 19.05 36.82
CA VAL A 499 -4.21 19.58 35.69
C VAL A 499 -3.77 20.99 35.33
N SER A 500 -3.97 21.39 34.07
CA SER A 500 -3.80 22.74 33.59
C SER A 500 -4.73 23.74 34.28
N ASP A 501 -4.52 25.02 34.04
CA ASP A 501 -5.57 26.02 34.24
C ASP A 501 -6.84 25.62 33.49
N THR A 502 -7.99 26.11 33.97
CA THR A 502 -9.29 25.82 33.38
C THR A 502 -9.60 26.84 32.29
N VAL A 503 -9.92 26.37 31.10
CA VAL A 503 -10.52 27.21 30.05
C VAL A 503 -12.03 26.98 30.00
N GLN A 504 -12.80 28.05 29.90
CA GLN A 504 -14.25 28.02 29.74
C GLN A 504 -14.60 28.29 28.28
N VAL A 505 -15.51 27.48 27.76
CA VAL A 505 -16.01 27.58 26.39
C VAL A 505 -17.53 27.55 26.40
N THR A 506 -18.14 28.50 25.70
CA THR A 506 -19.59 28.44 25.44
C THR A 506 -19.79 28.20 23.96
N THR A 507 -20.41 27.05 23.62
CA THR A 507 -20.76 26.73 22.23
C THR A 507 -21.74 27.77 21.69
N SER A 508 -21.59 28.07 20.41
CA SER A 508 -22.54 28.94 19.72
C SER A 508 -23.95 28.37 19.81
N GLY A 509 -24.95 29.23 19.86
CA GLY A 509 -26.34 28.79 19.67
C GLY A 509 -26.46 28.13 18.31
N THR A 510 -27.27 27.09 18.20
CA THR A 510 -27.88 26.81 16.90
C THR A 510 -28.72 28.06 16.62
N THR A 511 -28.26 28.89 15.70
CA THR A 511 -29.24 29.73 15.01
C THR A 511 -30.19 28.72 14.37
N THR A 512 -31.40 28.62 14.92
CA THR A 512 -32.55 28.03 14.22
C THR A 512 -32.82 28.95 13.04
N GLY A 513 -31.88 28.97 12.08
CA GLY A 513 -32.14 29.47 10.76
C GLY A 513 -33.13 28.49 10.13
N ALA A 514 -34.08 29.00 9.40
CA ALA A 514 -35.04 28.18 8.66
C ALA A 514 -34.33 27.28 7.59
N CYS A 515 -32.98 27.25 7.55
CA CYS A 515 -32.18 26.42 6.65
C CYS A 515 -30.86 25.99 7.26
N SER A 516 -30.27 24.94 6.70
CA SER A 516 -28.89 24.48 6.98
C SER A 516 -28.03 24.50 5.71
N ALA A 517 -26.71 24.62 5.87
CA ALA A 517 -25.75 24.58 4.77
C ALA A 517 -24.68 23.52 5.06
N THR A 518 -24.55 22.54 4.16
CA THR A 518 -23.60 21.43 4.27
C THR A 518 -22.62 21.45 3.09
N PRO A 519 -21.33 21.72 3.31
CA PRO A 519 -20.33 21.71 2.24
C PRO A 519 -19.87 20.30 1.87
N THR A 520 -19.60 20.08 0.58
CA THR A 520 -18.92 18.90 0.07
C THR A 520 -17.69 19.34 -0.70
N VAL A 521 -16.54 18.77 -0.38
CA VAL A 521 -15.30 19.02 -1.13
C VAL A 521 -15.36 18.17 -2.40
N GLN A 522 -15.48 18.82 -3.55
CA GLN A 522 -15.51 18.16 -4.85
C GLN A 522 -14.10 17.76 -5.30
N THR A 523 -13.15 18.69 -5.15
CA THR A 523 -11.74 18.47 -5.50
C THR A 523 -10.86 19.44 -4.73
N GLN A 524 -9.60 19.06 -4.54
CA GLN A 524 -8.57 19.95 -3.99
C GLN A 524 -7.19 19.62 -4.57
N TRP A 525 -6.34 20.64 -4.65
CA TRP A 525 -4.94 20.56 -5.11
C TRP A 525 -4.04 21.45 -4.23
N GLY A 526 -2.75 21.42 -4.41
CA GLY A 526 -1.79 22.14 -3.56
C GLY A 526 -2.18 23.59 -3.28
N THR A 527 -2.60 24.33 -4.31
CA THR A 527 -2.88 25.77 -4.24
C THR A 527 -4.37 26.13 -4.32
N GLY A 528 -5.31 25.20 -4.16
CA GLY A 528 -6.74 25.51 -4.21
C GLY A 528 -7.67 24.33 -3.93
N TYR A 529 -8.98 24.61 -3.94
CA TYR A 529 -10.05 23.62 -3.77
C TYR A 529 -11.37 24.13 -4.36
N VAL A 530 -12.28 23.18 -4.60
CA VAL A 530 -13.68 23.42 -4.98
C VAL A 530 -14.60 22.79 -3.94
N ILE A 531 -15.54 23.60 -3.44
CA ILE A 531 -16.66 23.13 -2.63
C ILE A 531 -17.88 23.04 -3.55
N GLN A 532 -18.33 21.83 -3.86
CA GLN A 532 -19.52 21.54 -4.65
C GLN A 532 -19.99 20.11 -4.42
N PRO A 533 -21.29 19.91 -4.11
CA PRO A 533 -22.27 20.96 -3.79
C PRO A 533 -22.02 21.58 -2.41
N LEU A 534 -22.39 22.85 -2.25
CA LEU A 534 -22.79 23.38 -0.95
C LEU A 534 -24.31 23.17 -0.86
N THR A 535 -24.72 22.12 -0.15
CA THR A 535 -26.13 21.73 -0.03
C THR A 535 -26.83 22.63 0.96
N ILE A 536 -27.88 23.33 0.52
CA ILE A 536 -28.75 24.13 1.37
C ILE A 536 -30.07 23.39 1.54
N THR A 537 -30.44 23.11 2.78
CA THR A 537 -31.67 22.39 3.14
C THR A 537 -32.60 23.28 3.95
N ASN A 538 -33.85 23.37 3.57
CA ASN A 538 -34.90 24.00 4.40
C ASN A 538 -35.19 23.10 5.60
N THR A 539 -34.82 23.56 6.79
CA THR A 539 -35.06 22.84 8.07
C THR A 539 -36.28 23.32 8.81
N SER A 540 -37.03 24.28 8.26
CA SER A 540 -38.27 24.81 8.84
C SER A 540 -39.49 24.00 8.39
N THR A 541 -40.62 24.27 9.01
CA THR A 541 -41.94 23.67 8.69
C THR A 541 -42.69 24.42 7.59
N SER A 542 -42.16 25.53 7.07
CA SER A 542 -42.73 26.34 6.01
C SER A 542 -41.79 26.49 4.83
N THR A 543 -42.33 26.79 3.65
CA THR A 543 -41.54 27.07 2.45
C THR A 543 -40.72 28.35 2.67
N ILE A 544 -39.40 28.28 2.44
CA ILE A 544 -38.54 29.46 2.37
C ILE A 544 -38.47 29.95 0.92
N THR A 545 -38.35 31.24 0.70
CA THR A 545 -38.33 31.85 -0.64
C THR A 545 -36.93 32.34 -1.04
N ASN A 546 -36.02 32.36 -0.09
CA ASN A 546 -34.61 32.69 -0.30
C ASN A 546 -33.76 32.08 0.83
N TRP A 547 -32.46 32.01 0.60
CA TRP A 547 -31.48 31.64 1.61
C TRP A 547 -30.25 32.54 1.51
N THR A 548 -29.60 32.73 2.64
CA THR A 548 -28.28 33.39 2.75
C THR A 548 -27.35 32.48 3.55
N VAL A 549 -26.24 32.12 2.98
CA VAL A 549 -25.18 31.34 3.64
C VAL A 549 -23.98 32.24 3.90
N THR A 550 -23.45 32.22 5.13
CA THR A 550 -22.16 32.85 5.45
C THR A 550 -21.18 31.79 5.93
N PHE A 551 -19.91 31.96 5.58
CA PHE A 551 -18.80 31.10 6.01
C PHE A 551 -17.49 31.87 6.00
N THR A 552 -16.47 31.32 6.66
CA THR A 552 -15.14 31.95 6.76
C THR A 552 -14.10 31.15 6.00
N LEU A 553 -13.38 31.80 5.09
CA LEU A 553 -12.19 31.25 4.46
C LEU A 553 -11.02 31.26 5.47
N PRO A 554 -10.16 30.26 5.50
CA PRO A 554 -8.93 30.30 6.30
C PRO A 554 -8.04 31.47 5.90
N ALA A 555 -7.18 31.91 6.83
CA ALA A 555 -6.25 33.00 6.56
C ALA A 555 -5.37 32.71 5.33
N GLY A 556 -5.23 33.69 4.45
CA GLY A 556 -4.47 33.59 3.21
C GLY A 556 -5.21 32.90 2.05
N HIS A 557 -6.46 32.42 2.26
CA HIS A 557 -7.28 31.91 1.17
C HIS A 557 -8.06 33.03 0.50
N THR A 558 -8.29 32.87 -0.80
CA THR A 558 -9.03 33.85 -1.61
C THR A 558 -10.08 33.14 -2.46
N LEU A 559 -11.30 33.63 -2.42
CA LEU A 559 -12.37 33.17 -3.31
C LEU A 559 -12.02 33.54 -4.76
N THR A 560 -11.96 32.55 -5.65
CA THR A 560 -11.58 32.74 -7.06
C THR A 560 -12.75 32.56 -8.02
N GLY A 561 -13.84 31.95 -7.59
CA GLY A 561 -15.04 31.76 -8.38
C GLY A 561 -16.21 31.23 -7.56
N SER A 562 -17.42 31.51 -8.02
CA SER A 562 -18.67 30.97 -7.46
C SER A 562 -19.73 30.89 -8.53
N TRP A 563 -20.70 30.00 -8.34
CA TRP A 563 -21.80 29.80 -9.28
C TRP A 563 -23.11 29.49 -8.56
N ASN A 564 -24.20 29.90 -9.19
CA ASN A 564 -25.59 29.73 -8.70
C ASN A 564 -25.86 30.40 -7.34
N ALA A 565 -25.12 31.47 -7.01
CA ALA A 565 -25.39 32.37 -5.89
C ALA A 565 -24.82 33.76 -6.19
N THR A 566 -25.39 34.80 -5.59
CA THR A 566 -24.79 36.13 -5.52
C THR A 566 -23.85 36.16 -4.32
N VAL A 567 -22.55 36.33 -4.55
CA VAL A 567 -21.54 36.22 -3.50
C VAL A 567 -20.86 37.58 -3.26
N THR A 568 -20.66 37.90 -1.98
CA THR A 568 -19.89 39.05 -1.52
C THR A 568 -18.88 38.59 -0.47
N THR A 569 -17.72 39.27 -0.41
CA THR A 569 -16.66 38.97 0.56
C THR A 569 -16.35 40.20 1.40
N SER A 570 -16.12 40.01 2.69
CA SER A 570 -15.63 41.03 3.63
C SER A 570 -14.51 40.44 4.48
N GLY A 571 -13.27 40.75 4.15
CA GLY A 571 -12.10 40.03 4.68
C GLY A 571 -12.19 38.54 4.30
N GLN A 572 -12.07 37.67 5.29
CA GLN A 572 -12.19 36.22 5.08
C GLN A 572 -13.65 35.70 5.15
N THR A 573 -14.62 36.57 5.46
CA THR A 573 -16.01 36.18 5.52
C THR A 573 -16.64 36.26 4.12
N VAL A 574 -17.25 35.16 3.68
CA VAL A 574 -18.00 35.04 2.45
C VAL A 574 -19.50 34.98 2.76
N THR A 575 -20.29 35.79 2.06
CA THR A 575 -21.75 35.77 2.12
C THR A 575 -22.31 35.43 0.74
N ALA A 576 -23.03 34.33 0.64
CA ALA A 576 -23.68 33.86 -0.57
C ALA A 576 -25.21 33.92 -0.41
N ARG A 577 -25.90 34.45 -1.40
CA ARG A 577 -27.37 34.58 -1.43
C ARG A 577 -27.94 33.80 -2.60
N SER A 578 -29.11 33.22 -2.39
CA SER A 578 -29.85 32.52 -3.45
C SER A 578 -30.10 33.40 -4.67
N VAL A 579 -30.20 32.77 -5.81
CA VAL A 579 -30.68 33.36 -7.05
C VAL A 579 -32.09 32.86 -7.37
N SER A 580 -32.74 33.46 -8.35
CA SER A 580 -34.18 33.24 -8.59
C SER A 580 -34.62 31.78 -8.79
N HIS A 581 -33.74 30.92 -9.30
CA HIS A 581 -34.07 29.53 -9.61
C HIS A 581 -33.81 28.52 -8.47
N ASN A 582 -33.11 28.92 -7.38
CA ASN A 582 -32.73 28.01 -6.32
C ASN A 582 -33.06 28.52 -4.89
N GLY A 583 -33.79 29.63 -4.76
CA GLY A 583 -34.10 30.24 -3.48
C GLY A 583 -35.34 29.62 -2.80
N THR A 584 -36.28 29.13 -3.58
CA THR A 584 -37.53 28.57 -3.04
C THR A 584 -37.38 27.10 -2.71
N LEU A 585 -37.48 26.74 -1.43
CA LEU A 585 -37.40 25.35 -0.94
C LEU A 585 -38.55 25.02 -0.03
N ALA A 586 -39.34 23.99 -0.36
CA ALA A 586 -40.35 23.43 0.50
C ALA A 586 -39.75 22.85 1.81
N PRO A 587 -40.53 22.62 2.88
CA PRO A 587 -40.02 21.98 4.09
C PRO A 587 -39.29 20.68 3.79
N GLY A 588 -38.06 20.51 4.30
CA GLY A 588 -37.18 19.37 4.06
C GLY A 588 -36.53 19.31 2.68
N ALA A 589 -36.87 20.19 1.74
CA ALA A 589 -36.27 20.22 0.42
C ALA A 589 -34.86 20.84 0.47
N SER A 590 -34.02 20.42 -0.46
CA SER A 590 -32.63 20.89 -0.58
C SER A 590 -32.31 21.36 -2.00
N THR A 591 -31.36 22.30 -2.12
CA THR A 591 -30.71 22.62 -3.38
C THR A 591 -29.22 22.29 -3.29
N THR A 592 -28.66 21.72 -4.37
CA THR A 592 -27.25 21.33 -4.52
C THR A 592 -26.56 22.14 -5.61
N SER A 593 -27.21 23.21 -6.10
CA SER A 593 -26.72 23.98 -7.25
C SER A 593 -25.57 24.91 -6.94
N PHE A 594 -25.45 25.40 -5.68
CA PHE A 594 -24.41 26.33 -5.29
C PHE A 594 -23.05 25.65 -5.09
N GLY A 595 -22.01 26.29 -5.57
CA GLY A 595 -20.62 25.92 -5.31
C GLY A 595 -19.67 27.10 -5.47
N PHE A 596 -18.43 26.91 -5.03
CA PHE A 596 -17.39 27.91 -5.16
C PHE A 596 -16.00 27.30 -5.21
N GLN A 597 -15.06 28.06 -5.77
CA GLN A 597 -13.64 27.74 -5.83
C GLN A 597 -12.85 28.80 -5.04
N ALA A 598 -11.82 28.34 -4.34
CA ALA A 598 -10.90 29.22 -3.66
C ALA A 598 -9.45 28.78 -3.88
N SER A 599 -8.53 29.76 -3.93
CA SER A 599 -7.10 29.54 -3.86
C SER A 599 -6.62 29.54 -2.41
N ARG A 600 -5.49 28.86 -2.16
CA ARG A 600 -4.82 28.79 -0.87
C ARG A 600 -3.29 28.79 -1.04
N PRO A 601 -2.51 29.20 -0.03
CA PRO A 601 -1.06 29.03 -0.04
C PRO A 601 -0.69 27.55 -0.21
N ASP A 602 0.38 27.28 -0.95
CA ASP A 602 0.86 25.90 -1.17
C ASP A 602 1.19 25.21 0.17
N GLY A 603 0.77 23.95 0.29
CA GLY A 603 0.90 23.18 1.53
C GLY A 603 -0.16 23.47 2.61
N ASN A 604 -1.00 24.47 2.46
CA ASN A 604 -2.12 24.73 3.38
C ASN A 604 -3.31 23.81 3.02
N THR A 605 -3.70 22.90 3.91
CA THR A 605 -4.81 21.97 3.70
C THR A 605 -6.13 22.40 4.36
N ALA A 606 -6.15 23.54 5.06
CA ALA A 606 -7.33 24.04 5.74
C ALA A 606 -8.50 24.29 4.76
N LEU A 607 -9.72 24.06 5.23
CA LEU A 607 -10.95 24.26 4.48
C LEU A 607 -11.83 25.31 5.14
N PRO A 608 -12.74 25.96 4.42
CA PRO A 608 -13.68 26.94 4.99
C PRO A 608 -14.52 26.33 6.09
N SER A 609 -14.85 27.14 7.08
CA SER A 609 -15.59 26.76 8.27
C SER A 609 -16.63 27.79 8.66
N GLY A 610 -17.42 27.50 9.73
CA GLY A 610 -18.38 28.43 10.26
C GLY A 610 -19.58 28.68 9.35
N TYR A 611 -20.02 27.65 8.61
CA TYR A 611 -21.18 27.76 7.73
C TYR A 611 -22.45 28.01 8.54
N THR A 612 -23.12 29.12 8.25
CA THR A 612 -24.44 29.44 8.79
C THR A 612 -25.40 29.66 7.64
N CYS A 613 -26.68 29.31 7.82
CA CYS A 613 -27.73 29.53 6.84
C CYS A 613 -28.90 30.28 7.49
N THR A 614 -29.35 31.34 6.84
CA THR A 614 -30.52 32.10 7.22
C THR A 614 -31.46 32.22 6.03
N SER A 615 -32.78 32.29 6.27
CA SER A 615 -33.79 32.56 5.26
C SER A 615 -34.66 33.71 5.70
N ALA A 616 -35.23 34.42 4.77
CA ALA A 616 -36.31 35.38 5.02
C ALA A 616 -37.64 34.79 4.62
#